data_b47720b492282b332fb0b370afe6286e
#
_entry.id   b47720b492282b332fb0b370afe6286e
#
_cell.length_a   1.000
_cell.length_b   1.000
_cell.length_c   1.000
_cell.angle_alpha   90.00
_cell.angle_beta   90.00
_cell.angle_gamma   90.00
#
_symmetry.space_group_name_H-M   'P 1'
#
loop_
_entity.id
_entity.type
_entity.pdbx_description
1 polymer ?
#
loop_
_entity_poly.entity_id
_entity_poly.type
_entity_poly.pdbx_seq_one_letter_code
_entity_poly.pdbx_strand_id
1 'polypeptide(L)'
;MDIVTYALSKKYVAKSLDGLGALKGANCVIESVDTVPEGNRVTFSWTGISGTKETTTILVKNGEQGNGVVKVEKIKTVDLVDTYRMTFDDGSTFDYEVTNGDSSLGGKIDTVKVNGVELPVVDKTVDIEIPEYIYIGNTEPTDENVVLWVNPDETGGGGACSYSGTSGIDIGGIKKNQTFNNATLQEMFDMLLHPYEKPTMTLGINPTKTIYDKVEETLANITINANVTKKTENIKEVRFYVDNVLVNTDTAHPNGGLVSYTHTFASPTNTTFNVKIECEDIKGATSKVSANTNVYFVGKSYYGVVEDDGTPFAITESLIKGLSKTEVKIKKALTYKNINATFGRIVYAYPKDLPSGGALTSIKDQGTGWSVFDSYTSQEITIDGITYLCYYMIDAGGFDGVTMVFA
;
A
#
# COMPACT_ATOMS: atom_id res chain seq x y z
N MET A 1 -13.11 -32.15 2.12
CA MET A 1 -11.90 -31.37 2.49
C MET A 1 -12.34 -30.36 3.51
N ASP A 2 -11.86 -30.49 4.75
CA ASP A 2 -12.25 -29.66 5.89
C ASP A 2 -11.71 -28.21 5.69
N ILE A 3 -12.51 -27.24 6.12
CA ILE A 3 -12.20 -25.79 6.02
C ILE A 3 -10.87 -25.45 6.70
N VAL A 4 -10.50 -26.18 7.75
CA VAL A 4 -9.24 -26.01 8.49
C VAL A 4 -8.06 -26.46 7.63
N THR A 5 -8.18 -27.58 6.94
CA THR A 5 -7.15 -28.09 6.01
C THR A 5 -6.97 -27.16 4.82
N TYR A 6 -8.04 -26.55 4.33
CA TYR A 6 -7.99 -25.54 3.27
C TYR A 6 -7.34 -24.23 3.75
N ALA A 7 -7.63 -23.77 4.96
CA ALA A 7 -7.02 -22.57 5.52
C ALA A 7 -5.53 -22.74 5.86
N LEU A 8 -5.13 -23.92 6.36
CA LEU A 8 -3.73 -24.25 6.63
C LEU A 8 -2.93 -24.40 5.33
N SER A 9 -3.51 -25.00 4.29
CA SER A 9 -2.83 -25.09 3.00
C SER A 9 -2.61 -23.72 2.36
N LYS A 10 -3.58 -22.79 2.46
CA LYS A 10 -3.40 -21.38 2.04
C LYS A 10 -2.30 -20.66 2.81
N LYS A 11 -2.20 -20.89 4.12
CA LYS A 11 -1.17 -20.25 4.96
C LYS A 11 0.24 -20.80 4.68
N TYR A 12 0.35 -22.10 4.38
CA TYR A 12 1.63 -22.72 4.00
C TYR A 12 2.08 -22.30 2.60
N VAL A 13 1.16 -22.25 1.64
CA VAL A 13 1.45 -21.76 0.29
C VAL A 13 1.87 -20.28 0.30
N ALA A 14 1.19 -19.44 1.07
CA ALA A 14 1.58 -18.03 1.22
C ALA A 14 2.99 -17.87 1.83
N LYS A 15 3.34 -18.69 2.83
CA LYS A 15 4.65 -18.63 3.49
C LYS A 15 5.79 -19.17 2.62
N SER A 16 5.49 -20.13 1.73
CA SER A 16 6.45 -20.64 0.73
C SER A 16 6.64 -19.67 -0.43
N LEU A 17 5.62 -18.88 -0.76
CA LEU A 17 5.68 -17.84 -1.78
C LEU A 17 6.45 -16.57 -1.32
N ASP A 18 6.46 -16.28 -0.03
CA ASP A 18 7.27 -15.17 0.53
C ASP A 18 8.79 -15.45 0.44
N GLY A 19 9.20 -16.74 0.39
CA GLY A 19 10.59 -17.14 0.14
C GLY A 19 11.03 -17.06 -1.32
N LEU A 20 10.09 -16.96 -2.25
CA LEU A 20 10.33 -16.88 -3.70
C LEU A 20 10.26 -15.43 -4.17
N GLY A 21 11.15 -14.57 -3.64
CA GLY A 21 11.23 -13.14 -3.97
C GLY A 21 11.37 -12.78 -5.47
N ALA A 22 11.36 -13.77 -6.36
CA ALA A 22 11.46 -13.61 -7.81
C ALA A 22 10.11 -13.54 -8.55
N LEU A 23 8.96 -13.72 -7.87
CA LEU A 23 7.65 -13.81 -8.52
C LEU A 23 6.74 -12.58 -8.32
N LYS A 24 7.28 -11.47 -7.81
CA LYS A 24 6.53 -10.21 -7.77
C LYS A 24 6.37 -9.63 -9.18
N GLY A 25 5.26 -9.97 -9.83
CA GLY A 25 4.88 -9.39 -11.12
C GLY A 25 4.40 -10.37 -12.20
N ALA A 26 4.57 -11.68 -12.03
CA ALA A 26 4.02 -12.67 -12.94
C ALA A 26 2.69 -13.20 -12.41
N ASN A 27 1.69 -13.31 -13.29
CA ASN A 27 0.46 -14.03 -12.99
C ASN A 27 0.79 -15.53 -12.85
N CYS A 28 1.04 -15.98 -11.61
CA CYS A 28 1.26 -17.38 -11.31
C CYS A 28 -0.10 -18.07 -11.14
N VAL A 29 -0.34 -19.11 -11.91
CA VAL A 29 -1.57 -19.90 -11.90
C VAL A 29 -1.26 -21.31 -11.45
N ILE A 30 -2.12 -21.92 -10.62
CA ILE A 30 -2.08 -23.34 -10.32
C ILE A 30 -2.68 -24.07 -11.53
N GLU A 31 -1.87 -24.84 -12.22
CA GLU A 31 -2.30 -25.62 -13.40
C GLU A 31 -2.97 -26.93 -13.03
N SER A 32 -2.37 -27.65 -12.09
CA SER A 32 -2.92 -28.91 -11.61
C SER A 32 -2.56 -29.17 -10.15
N VAL A 33 -3.39 -29.97 -9.50
CA VAL A 33 -3.14 -30.56 -8.20
C VAL A 33 -3.40 -32.05 -8.33
N ASP A 34 -2.34 -32.86 -8.40
CA ASP A 34 -2.42 -34.30 -8.54
C ASP A 34 -2.17 -34.97 -7.19
N THR A 35 -3.13 -35.76 -6.72
CA THR A 35 -2.96 -36.52 -5.47
C THR A 35 -2.07 -37.74 -5.74
N VAL A 36 -0.98 -37.83 -5.00
CA VAL A 36 -0.04 -38.96 -5.02
C VAL A 36 0.05 -39.56 -3.62
N PRO A 37 0.52 -40.79 -3.47
CA PRO A 37 0.55 -41.46 -2.15
C PRO A 37 1.26 -40.66 -1.06
N GLU A 38 2.31 -39.92 -1.42
CA GLU A 38 3.13 -39.15 -0.50
C GLU A 38 2.64 -37.71 -0.27
N GLY A 39 1.57 -37.24 -0.95
CA GLY A 39 1.05 -35.90 -0.80
C GLY A 39 0.28 -35.39 -2.01
N ASN A 40 0.25 -34.09 -2.18
CA ASN A 40 -0.31 -33.45 -3.35
C ASN A 40 0.82 -32.79 -4.17
N ARG A 41 0.89 -33.14 -5.44
CA ARG A 41 1.82 -32.53 -6.39
C ARG A 41 1.13 -31.33 -7.03
N VAL A 42 1.59 -30.13 -6.68
CA VAL A 42 1.01 -28.87 -7.16
C VAL A 42 1.91 -28.30 -8.26
N THR A 43 1.37 -28.16 -9.47
CA THR A 43 2.08 -27.57 -10.60
C THR A 43 1.63 -26.13 -10.77
N PHE A 44 2.59 -25.22 -10.75
CA PHE A 44 2.41 -23.81 -11.01
C PHE A 44 2.94 -23.45 -12.39
N SER A 45 2.29 -22.52 -13.05
CA SER A 45 2.81 -21.92 -14.28
C SER A 45 2.77 -20.41 -14.23
N TRP A 46 3.68 -19.78 -14.93
CA TRP A 46 3.72 -18.34 -15.15
C TRP A 46 4.32 -18.05 -16.51
N THR A 47 4.04 -16.87 -17.00
CA THR A 47 4.67 -16.40 -18.23
C THR A 47 5.91 -15.57 -17.86
N GLY A 48 7.09 -16.04 -18.21
CA GLY A 48 8.35 -15.33 -17.99
C GLY A 48 8.44 -14.05 -18.82
N ILE A 49 9.43 -13.23 -18.52
CA ILE A 49 9.69 -11.96 -19.22
C ILE A 49 9.91 -12.15 -20.72
N SER A 50 10.38 -13.35 -21.12
CA SER A 50 10.55 -13.77 -22.52
C SER A 50 9.24 -14.06 -23.24
N GLY A 51 8.09 -14.04 -22.56
CA GLY A 51 6.81 -14.46 -23.11
C GLY A 51 6.61 -15.98 -23.20
N THR A 52 7.60 -16.77 -22.75
CA THR A 52 7.49 -18.23 -22.67
C THR A 52 6.80 -18.65 -21.38
N LYS A 53 5.95 -19.69 -21.49
CA LYS A 53 5.31 -20.31 -20.34
C LYS A 53 6.34 -21.18 -19.62
N GLU A 54 6.56 -20.89 -18.36
CA GLU A 54 7.41 -21.68 -17.47
C GLU A 54 6.54 -22.40 -16.45
N THR A 55 6.97 -23.57 -16.01
CA THR A 55 6.26 -24.38 -15.02
C THR A 55 7.21 -24.87 -13.94
N THR A 56 6.70 -24.95 -12.72
CA THR A 56 7.39 -25.64 -11.62
C THR A 56 6.40 -26.49 -10.86
N THR A 57 6.89 -27.61 -10.32
CA THR A 57 6.06 -28.53 -9.56
C THR A 57 6.66 -28.70 -8.16
N ILE A 58 5.84 -28.55 -7.14
CA ILE A 58 6.22 -28.81 -5.74
C ILE A 58 5.39 -29.98 -5.20
N LEU A 59 6.00 -30.82 -4.39
CA LEU A 59 5.30 -31.85 -3.65
C LEU A 59 4.97 -31.31 -2.26
N VAL A 60 3.68 -31.09 -2.00
CA VAL A 60 3.18 -30.82 -0.66
C VAL A 60 2.94 -32.19 -0.03
N LYS A 61 3.91 -32.69 0.74
CA LYS A 61 3.79 -33.97 1.43
C LYS A 61 2.59 -33.98 2.35
N ASN A 62 1.87 -35.11 2.39
CA ASN A 62 0.96 -35.36 3.48
C ASN A 62 1.79 -35.26 4.76
N GLY A 63 1.36 -34.41 5.70
CA GLY A 63 1.86 -34.50 7.07
C GLY A 63 1.67 -35.96 7.52
N GLU A 64 2.56 -36.49 8.36
CA GLU A 64 2.29 -37.74 9.06
C GLU A 64 0.86 -37.64 9.57
N GLN A 65 0.08 -38.69 9.35
CA GLN A 65 -1.32 -38.72 9.75
C GLN A 65 -1.32 -38.43 11.25
N GLY A 66 -1.68 -37.20 11.60
CA GLY A 66 -1.74 -36.81 13.00
C GLY A 66 -2.76 -37.70 13.66
N ASN A 67 -2.42 -38.23 14.82
CA ASN A 67 -3.27 -39.10 15.58
C ASN A 67 -4.67 -38.47 15.72
N GLY A 68 -5.67 -39.13 15.19
CA GLY A 68 -7.06 -38.69 15.29
C GLY A 68 -7.55 -38.82 16.74
N VAL A 69 -8.28 -37.84 17.24
CA VAL A 69 -8.92 -37.95 18.56
C VAL A 69 -10.09 -38.89 18.46
N VAL A 70 -9.99 -40.02 19.16
CA VAL A 70 -11.03 -41.06 19.20
C VAL A 70 -12.04 -40.81 20.30
N LYS A 71 -11.61 -40.25 21.43
CA LYS A 71 -12.45 -40.02 22.60
C LYS A 71 -11.95 -38.82 23.38
N VAL A 72 -12.93 -38.05 23.90
CA VAL A 72 -12.70 -37.04 24.93
C VAL A 72 -13.61 -37.33 26.06
N GLU A 73 -13.05 -37.51 27.26
CA GLU A 73 -13.85 -37.78 28.48
C GLU A 73 -13.34 -36.94 29.64
N LYS A 74 -14.28 -36.53 30.48
CA LYS A 74 -13.95 -35.89 31.73
C LYS A 74 -13.54 -36.96 32.73
N ILE A 75 -12.32 -36.87 33.25
CA ILE A 75 -11.76 -37.86 34.15
C ILE A 75 -11.72 -37.40 35.61
N LYS A 76 -11.73 -36.09 35.84
CA LYS A 76 -11.60 -35.51 37.17
C LYS A 76 -12.17 -34.12 37.25
N THR A 77 -12.72 -33.77 38.43
CA THR A 77 -13.02 -32.39 38.82
C THR A 77 -12.39 -32.14 40.17
N VAL A 78 -11.62 -31.07 40.31
CA VAL A 78 -11.12 -30.58 41.59
C VAL A 78 -11.42 -29.09 41.61
N ASP A 79 -12.25 -28.69 42.58
CA ASP A 79 -12.74 -27.32 42.67
C ASP A 79 -13.42 -26.88 41.38
N LEU A 80 -12.86 -25.85 40.73
CA LEU A 80 -13.36 -25.28 39.48
C LEU A 80 -12.63 -25.82 38.23
N VAL A 81 -11.73 -26.79 38.42
CA VAL A 81 -10.92 -27.31 37.32
C VAL A 81 -11.42 -28.69 36.94
N ASP A 82 -11.90 -28.81 35.73
CA ASP A 82 -12.23 -30.09 35.09
C ASP A 82 -11.03 -30.56 34.31
N THR A 83 -10.58 -31.80 34.54
CA THR A 83 -9.56 -32.45 33.74
C THR A 83 -10.23 -33.35 32.72
N TYR A 84 -9.92 -33.15 31.46
CA TYR A 84 -10.39 -33.96 30.34
C TYR A 84 -9.23 -34.78 29.78
N ARG A 85 -9.50 -36.00 29.39
CA ARG A 85 -8.56 -36.85 28.67
C ARG A 85 -8.97 -36.99 27.21
N MET A 86 -8.09 -36.65 26.32
CA MET A 86 -8.19 -37.02 24.92
C MET A 86 -7.44 -38.35 24.71
N THR A 87 -8.10 -39.29 24.06
CA THR A 87 -7.48 -40.53 23.62
C THR A 87 -7.37 -40.49 22.11
N PHE A 88 -6.20 -40.78 21.62
CA PHE A 88 -5.89 -40.81 20.20
C PHE A 88 -6.02 -42.23 19.65
N ASP A 89 -6.07 -42.36 18.31
CA ASP A 89 -6.22 -43.64 17.61
C ASP A 89 -5.01 -44.57 17.76
N ASP A 90 -3.84 -44.05 18.13
CA ASP A 90 -2.66 -44.83 18.47
C ASP A 90 -2.64 -45.31 19.92
N GLY A 91 -3.70 -45.01 20.69
CA GLY A 91 -3.82 -45.37 22.11
C GLY A 91 -3.10 -44.43 23.07
N SER A 92 -2.40 -43.40 22.56
CA SER A 92 -1.83 -42.35 23.41
C SER A 92 -2.92 -41.50 24.05
N THR A 93 -2.61 -40.85 25.17
CA THR A 93 -3.55 -39.98 25.85
C THR A 93 -2.91 -38.63 26.18
N PHE A 94 -3.74 -37.59 26.17
CA PHE A 94 -3.34 -36.26 26.58
C PHE A 94 -4.40 -35.68 27.50
N ASP A 95 -3.98 -35.29 28.70
CA ASP A 95 -4.86 -34.67 29.70
C ASP A 95 -4.72 -33.14 29.63
N TYR A 96 -5.84 -32.43 29.60
CA TYR A 96 -5.87 -30.99 29.68
C TYR A 96 -6.90 -30.51 30.70
N GLU A 97 -6.65 -29.37 31.28
CA GLU A 97 -7.48 -28.78 32.31
C GLU A 97 -8.30 -27.63 31.76
N VAL A 98 -9.56 -27.58 32.11
CA VAL A 98 -10.47 -26.47 31.81
C VAL A 98 -10.91 -25.90 33.14
N THR A 99 -10.54 -24.66 33.39
CA THR A 99 -11.04 -23.93 34.55
C THR A 99 -12.45 -23.45 34.25
N ASN A 100 -13.43 -24.04 34.93
CA ASN A 100 -14.80 -23.57 34.88
C ASN A 100 -14.93 -22.30 35.71
N GLY A 101 -15.64 -21.33 35.19
CA GLY A 101 -16.00 -20.16 36.00
C GLY A 101 -16.75 -20.59 37.24
N ASP A 102 -16.43 -20.00 38.38
CA ASP A 102 -17.14 -20.24 39.64
C ASP A 102 -18.63 -19.92 39.45
N SER A 103 -19.44 -20.96 39.43
CA SER A 103 -20.89 -20.81 39.32
C SER A 103 -21.50 -20.14 40.56
N SER A 104 -20.78 -20.12 41.68
CA SER A 104 -21.19 -19.40 42.91
C SER A 104 -20.87 -17.89 42.78
N LEU A 105 -19.91 -17.53 41.93
CA LEU A 105 -19.60 -16.15 41.59
C LEU A 105 -20.25 -15.73 40.28
N GLY A 106 -20.96 -16.67 39.61
CA GLY A 106 -21.80 -16.49 38.44
C GLY A 106 -21.39 -15.35 37.55
N GLY A 107 -20.27 -15.50 36.81
CA GLY A 107 -19.80 -14.53 35.84
C GLY A 107 -19.86 -13.08 36.36
N LYS A 108 -19.14 -12.79 37.45
CA LYS A 108 -19.11 -11.42 37.98
C LYS A 108 -18.51 -10.52 36.90
N ILE A 109 -19.34 -9.67 36.36
CA ILE A 109 -18.84 -8.44 35.75
C ILE A 109 -18.39 -7.60 36.95
N ASP A 110 -17.09 -7.57 37.21
CA ASP A 110 -16.56 -6.85 38.37
C ASP A 110 -16.76 -5.33 38.23
N THR A 111 -16.73 -4.83 37.02
CA THR A 111 -16.96 -3.41 36.71
C THR A 111 -17.57 -3.23 35.34
N VAL A 112 -18.55 -2.34 35.23
CA VAL A 112 -19.01 -1.77 33.96
C VAL A 112 -18.70 -0.29 34.00
N LYS A 113 -18.04 0.21 32.92
CA LYS A 113 -17.74 1.62 32.78
C LYS A 113 -18.45 2.17 31.56
N VAL A 114 -19.16 3.28 31.75
CA VAL A 114 -19.72 4.06 30.65
C VAL A 114 -19.03 5.42 30.64
N ASN A 115 -18.46 5.77 29.50
CA ASN A 115 -17.66 6.99 29.34
C ASN A 115 -16.56 7.19 30.40
N GLY A 116 -15.97 6.08 30.88
CA GLY A 116 -14.90 6.09 31.87
C GLY A 116 -15.39 6.16 33.32
N VAL A 117 -16.70 6.32 33.57
CA VAL A 117 -17.32 6.30 34.88
C VAL A 117 -17.74 4.88 35.22
N GLU A 118 -17.36 4.42 36.43
CA GLU A 118 -17.70 3.10 36.94
C GLU A 118 -19.14 3.10 37.42
N LEU A 119 -19.94 2.13 36.91
CA LEU A 119 -21.34 1.96 37.33
C LEU A 119 -21.45 0.84 38.39
N PRO A 120 -22.31 1.00 39.40
CA PRO A 120 -22.52 -0.02 40.38
C PRO A 120 -23.22 -1.25 39.77
N VAL A 121 -22.66 -2.43 40.04
CA VAL A 121 -23.26 -3.71 39.68
C VAL A 121 -24.06 -4.23 40.89
N VAL A 122 -25.37 -4.32 40.76
CA VAL A 122 -26.25 -4.84 41.81
C VAL A 122 -26.97 -6.07 41.28
N ASP A 123 -26.84 -7.20 41.97
CA ASP A 123 -27.51 -8.47 41.62
C ASP A 123 -27.33 -8.90 40.15
N LYS A 124 -26.10 -8.72 39.60
CA LYS A 124 -25.74 -9.02 38.21
C LYS A 124 -26.42 -8.12 37.16
N THR A 125 -27.03 -7.05 37.63
CA THR A 125 -27.66 -6.06 36.75
C THR A 125 -26.92 -4.74 36.87
N VAL A 126 -26.74 -4.08 35.75
CA VAL A 126 -26.27 -2.71 35.68
C VAL A 126 -27.34 -1.93 34.95
N ASP A 127 -27.92 -0.96 35.63
CA ASP A 127 -28.80 -0.01 34.98
C ASP A 127 -27.92 1.04 34.29
N ILE A 128 -27.94 1.01 32.98
CA ILE A 128 -27.30 2.01 32.16
C ILE A 128 -28.37 3.02 31.78
N GLU A 129 -28.40 4.14 32.47
CA GLU A 129 -29.13 5.30 31.96
C GLU A 129 -28.44 5.78 30.72
N ILE A 130 -29.02 5.48 29.56
CA ILE A 130 -28.63 6.13 28.31
C ILE A 130 -29.28 7.51 28.36
N PRO A 131 -28.52 8.60 28.47
CA PRO A 131 -29.09 9.94 28.45
C PRO A 131 -29.96 10.08 27.20
N GLU A 132 -31.20 10.51 27.32
CA GLU A 132 -32.03 10.86 26.18
C GLU A 132 -31.43 12.10 25.52
N TYR A 133 -30.52 11.88 24.56
CA TYR A 133 -29.92 12.98 23.80
C TYR A 133 -30.94 13.72 22.92
N ILE A 134 -32.09 13.09 22.65
CA ILE A 134 -33.19 13.65 21.90
C ILE A 134 -34.44 13.56 22.80
N TYR A 135 -34.95 14.69 23.21
CA TYR A 135 -36.21 14.77 23.97
C TYR A 135 -37.32 15.29 23.06
N ILE A 136 -38.40 14.52 22.96
CA ILE A 136 -39.60 14.91 22.22
C ILE A 136 -40.71 15.16 23.23
N GLY A 137 -41.08 16.42 23.42
CA GLY A 137 -42.10 16.81 24.39
C GLY A 137 -42.42 18.27 24.34
N ASN A 138 -43.62 18.65 24.85
CA ASN A 138 -44.19 20.00 24.78
C ASN A 138 -43.61 20.95 25.82
N THR A 139 -42.82 20.44 26.75
CA THR A 139 -42.16 21.25 27.80
C THR A 139 -40.65 21.14 27.64
N GLU A 140 -39.98 22.28 27.87
CA GLU A 140 -38.51 22.31 27.82
C GLU A 140 -37.95 21.31 28.86
N PRO A 141 -37.06 20.43 28.43
CA PRO A 141 -36.42 19.49 29.32
C PRO A 141 -35.54 20.20 30.33
N THR A 142 -35.57 19.79 31.57
CA THR A 142 -34.69 20.29 32.63
C THR A 142 -33.40 19.55 32.75
N ASP A 143 -33.23 18.46 31.97
CA ASP A 143 -32.01 17.68 31.91
C ASP A 143 -31.00 18.35 30.95
N GLU A 144 -29.88 18.79 31.52
CA GLU A 144 -28.77 19.44 30.76
C GLU A 144 -28.03 18.47 29.82
N ASN A 145 -28.32 17.18 29.87
CA ASN A 145 -27.78 16.17 28.96
C ASN A 145 -28.61 16.02 27.67
N VAL A 146 -29.79 16.62 27.59
CA VAL A 146 -30.60 16.64 26.36
C VAL A 146 -29.91 17.52 25.32
N VAL A 147 -29.47 16.92 24.22
CA VAL A 147 -28.77 17.57 23.12
C VAL A 147 -29.75 18.17 22.11
N LEU A 148 -30.94 17.60 22.01
CA LEU A 148 -31.96 18.05 21.09
C LEU A 148 -33.35 17.95 21.72
N TRP A 149 -34.06 19.07 21.81
CA TRP A 149 -35.46 19.13 22.20
C TRP A 149 -36.35 19.34 20.96
N VAL A 150 -37.31 18.48 20.76
CA VAL A 150 -38.32 18.58 19.72
C VAL A 150 -39.67 18.80 20.39
N ASN A 151 -40.26 19.97 20.23
CA ASN A 151 -41.60 20.26 20.68
C ASN A 151 -42.62 19.91 19.58
N PRO A 152 -43.44 18.82 19.73
CA PRO A 152 -44.36 18.40 18.67
C PRO A 152 -45.60 19.30 18.56
N ASP A 153 -45.88 20.14 19.55
CA ASP A 153 -47.09 21.00 19.59
C ASP A 153 -46.85 22.41 19.04
N GLU A 154 -45.63 22.76 18.64
CA GLU A 154 -45.41 24.04 17.93
C GLU A 154 -45.99 23.98 16.51
N THR A 155 -47.33 23.99 16.42
CA THR A 155 -48.08 24.20 15.19
C THR A 155 -48.10 25.68 14.77
N GLY A 156 -47.03 26.36 14.97
CA GLY A 156 -46.84 27.76 14.54
C GLY A 156 -45.99 27.85 13.27
N GLY A 157 -46.67 27.83 12.15
CA GLY A 157 -46.22 28.34 10.85
C GLY A 157 -44.72 28.21 10.57
N GLY A 158 -44.29 27.15 9.84
CA GLY A 158 -43.10 27.13 8.99
C GLY A 158 -41.75 27.64 9.54
N GLY A 159 -41.60 27.83 10.85
CA GLY A 159 -40.35 28.18 11.48
C GLY A 159 -39.50 26.95 11.64
N ALA A 160 -38.46 26.82 10.83
CA ALA A 160 -37.46 25.77 10.98
C ALA A 160 -36.94 25.80 12.43
N CYS A 161 -37.18 24.74 13.23
CA CYS A 161 -36.50 24.56 14.50
C CYS A 161 -35.00 24.70 14.25
N SER A 162 -34.38 25.69 14.88
CA SER A 162 -32.97 25.95 14.72
C SER A 162 -32.24 25.75 16.03
N TYR A 163 -31.07 25.15 15.97
CA TYR A 163 -30.19 24.94 17.10
C TYR A 163 -28.99 25.89 17.03
N SER A 164 -28.66 26.50 18.16
CA SER A 164 -27.44 27.25 18.34
C SER A 164 -26.71 26.72 19.57
N GLY A 165 -25.50 26.22 19.40
CA GLY A 165 -24.72 25.65 20.49
C GLY A 165 -23.47 24.99 20.00
N THR A 166 -22.75 24.33 20.90
CA THR A 166 -21.48 23.64 20.57
C THR A 166 -21.59 22.18 20.98
N SER A 167 -21.23 21.28 20.07
CA SER A 167 -21.22 19.85 20.35
C SER A 167 -20.17 19.50 21.41
N GLY A 168 -20.57 18.72 22.42
CA GLY A 168 -19.68 18.19 23.45
C GLY A 168 -18.92 16.93 23.03
N ILE A 169 -19.38 16.22 22.01
CA ILE A 169 -18.89 14.90 21.60
C ILE A 169 -18.82 14.79 20.08
N ASP A 170 -18.07 13.79 19.58
CA ASP A 170 -18.16 13.33 18.20
C ASP A 170 -19.35 12.38 18.05
N ILE A 171 -20.30 12.70 17.15
CA ILE A 171 -21.45 11.86 16.86
C ILE A 171 -21.85 11.98 15.38
N GLY A 172 -21.86 10.88 14.65
CA GLY A 172 -22.10 10.90 13.21
C GLY A 172 -21.09 11.82 12.48
N GLY A 173 -21.61 12.74 11.69
CA GLY A 173 -20.79 13.78 11.03
C GLY A 173 -20.52 15.01 11.88
N ILE A 174 -21.12 15.11 13.08
CA ILE A 174 -20.92 16.24 14.00
C ILE A 174 -19.65 15.98 14.81
N LYS A 175 -18.75 16.97 14.82
CA LYS A 175 -17.47 16.88 15.55
C LYS A 175 -17.55 17.57 16.90
N LYS A 176 -16.83 17.04 17.89
CA LYS A 176 -16.66 17.70 19.19
C LYS A 176 -16.17 19.14 18.99
N ASN A 177 -16.76 20.08 19.74
CA ASN A 177 -16.53 21.50 19.64
C ASN A 177 -17.01 22.16 18.31
N GLN A 178 -17.79 21.47 17.50
CA GLN A 178 -18.46 22.07 16.36
C GLN A 178 -19.55 23.02 16.87
N THR A 179 -19.49 24.29 16.46
CA THR A 179 -20.46 25.28 16.81
C THR A 179 -21.55 25.34 15.74
N PHE A 180 -22.80 25.37 16.17
CA PHE A 180 -23.99 25.56 15.35
C PHE A 180 -24.56 26.96 15.61
N ASN A 181 -24.90 27.66 14.55
CA ASN A 181 -25.56 28.95 14.59
C ASN A 181 -26.85 28.88 13.76
N ASN A 182 -27.99 28.74 14.45
CA ASN A 182 -29.29 28.58 13.80
C ASN A 182 -29.33 27.39 12.80
N ALA A 183 -28.65 26.30 13.10
CA ALA A 183 -28.73 25.11 12.30
C ALA A 183 -30.14 24.51 12.36
N THR A 184 -30.70 24.17 11.22
CA THR A 184 -32.01 23.54 11.14
C THR A 184 -31.94 22.09 11.61
N LEU A 185 -33.07 21.56 12.08
CA LEU A 185 -33.17 20.14 12.47
C LEU A 185 -32.78 19.21 11.30
N GLN A 186 -33.18 19.58 10.07
CA GLN A 186 -32.81 18.82 8.86
C GLN A 186 -31.28 18.79 8.67
N GLU A 187 -30.61 19.94 8.77
CA GLU A 187 -29.15 20.02 8.65
C GLU A 187 -28.45 19.14 9.71
N MET A 188 -28.98 19.14 10.95
CA MET A 188 -28.43 18.32 12.01
C MET A 188 -28.63 16.82 11.76
N PHE A 189 -29.83 16.41 11.33
CA PHE A 189 -30.09 15.03 10.97
C PHE A 189 -29.25 14.59 9.76
N ASP A 190 -29.09 15.43 8.76
CA ASP A 190 -28.24 15.14 7.61
C ASP A 190 -26.78 14.93 8.06
N MET A 191 -26.27 15.74 8.97
CA MET A 191 -24.93 15.54 9.53
C MET A 191 -24.81 14.26 10.36
N LEU A 192 -25.85 13.89 11.13
CA LEU A 192 -25.87 12.70 11.97
C LEU A 192 -25.99 11.41 11.16
N LEU A 193 -26.92 11.37 10.22
CA LEU A 193 -27.29 10.17 9.48
C LEU A 193 -26.50 10.01 8.18
N HIS A 194 -26.09 11.09 7.60
CA HIS A 194 -25.37 11.17 6.33
C HIS A 194 -24.09 12.03 6.47
N PRO A 195 -23.09 11.56 7.26
CA PRO A 195 -21.86 12.31 7.46
C PRO A 195 -21.20 12.60 6.13
N TYR A 196 -20.78 13.84 5.97
CA TYR A 196 -20.09 14.27 4.76
C TYR A 196 -18.79 13.48 4.56
N GLU A 197 -18.66 12.85 3.40
CA GLU A 197 -17.45 12.24 2.91
C GLU A 197 -16.93 12.98 1.68
N LYS A 198 -15.63 13.27 1.69
CA LYS A 198 -14.95 13.86 0.53
C LYS A 198 -14.96 12.90 -0.65
N PRO A 199 -14.98 13.41 -1.89
CA PRO A 199 -14.75 12.56 -3.05
C PRO A 199 -13.41 11.82 -2.96
N THR A 200 -13.28 10.72 -3.67
CA THR A 200 -12.00 10.05 -3.86
C THR A 200 -11.62 10.08 -5.32
N MET A 201 -10.32 10.04 -5.60
CA MET A 201 -9.83 10.16 -6.97
C MET A 201 -8.54 9.37 -7.16
N THR A 202 -8.38 8.76 -8.34
CA THR A 202 -7.12 8.17 -8.78
C THR A 202 -6.66 8.80 -10.08
N LEU A 203 -5.34 8.97 -10.20
CA LEU A 203 -4.68 9.51 -11.39
C LEU A 203 -4.18 8.36 -12.26
N GLY A 204 -4.49 8.40 -13.53
CA GLY A 204 -3.86 7.61 -14.59
C GLY A 204 -3.28 8.50 -15.68
N ILE A 205 -2.30 8.03 -16.39
CA ILE A 205 -1.74 8.70 -17.57
C ILE A 205 -1.65 7.73 -18.75
N ASN A 206 -1.74 8.29 -19.96
CA ASN A 206 -1.49 7.55 -21.19
C ASN A 206 -0.60 8.41 -22.12
N PRO A 207 0.60 7.96 -22.51
CA PRO A 207 1.18 6.64 -22.21
C PRO A 207 1.40 6.40 -20.71
N THR A 208 1.33 5.13 -20.28
CA THR A 208 1.55 4.74 -18.87
C THR A 208 3.03 4.77 -18.46
N LYS A 209 3.93 4.87 -19.44
CA LYS A 209 5.37 5.02 -19.23
C LYS A 209 5.66 6.34 -18.51
N THR A 210 6.43 6.28 -17.44
CA THR A 210 6.78 7.45 -16.62
C THR A 210 8.28 7.78 -16.62
N ILE A 211 9.09 6.97 -17.27
CA ILE A 211 10.53 7.18 -17.37
C ILE A 211 10.95 7.02 -18.84
N TYR A 212 11.47 8.07 -19.43
CA TYR A 212 11.86 8.17 -20.83
C TYR A 212 13.35 8.49 -20.94
N ASP A 213 13.94 8.03 -22.04
CA ASP A 213 15.27 8.47 -22.43
C ASP A 213 15.23 9.92 -22.94
N LYS A 214 15.96 10.80 -22.26
CA LYS A 214 16.01 12.23 -22.58
C LYS A 214 16.61 12.53 -23.96
N VAL A 215 17.45 11.62 -24.48
CA VAL A 215 18.15 11.79 -25.73
C VAL A 215 17.36 11.24 -26.93
N GLU A 216 16.78 10.07 -26.77
CA GLU A 216 16.17 9.31 -27.87
C GLU A 216 14.64 9.42 -27.92
N GLU A 217 14.00 9.83 -26.82
CA GLU A 217 12.55 9.86 -26.72
C GLU A 217 12.01 11.27 -26.49
N THR A 218 10.86 11.52 -27.10
CA THR A 218 10.08 12.74 -26.88
C THR A 218 8.61 12.40 -26.70
N LEU A 219 7.88 13.28 -26.07
CA LEU A 219 6.44 13.14 -25.85
C LEU A 219 5.72 14.36 -26.45
N ALA A 220 4.88 14.13 -27.46
CA ALA A 220 4.10 15.19 -28.10
C ALA A 220 2.83 15.54 -27.31
N ASN A 221 2.22 14.56 -26.66
CA ASN A 221 1.03 14.73 -25.85
C ASN A 221 0.96 13.70 -24.73
N ILE A 222 0.15 14.00 -23.73
CA ILE A 222 -0.17 13.08 -22.62
C ILE A 222 -1.66 13.18 -22.30
N THR A 223 -2.35 12.04 -22.24
CA THR A 223 -3.71 11.98 -21.73
C THR A 223 -3.68 11.75 -20.24
N ILE A 224 -4.33 12.62 -19.51
CA ILE A 224 -4.44 12.59 -18.05
C ILE A 224 -5.83 12.11 -17.69
N ASN A 225 -5.94 11.05 -16.93
CA ASN A 225 -7.19 10.42 -16.54
C ASN A 225 -7.42 10.59 -15.05
N ALA A 226 -8.51 11.23 -14.68
CA ALA A 226 -9.01 11.32 -13.31
C ALA A 226 -10.19 10.37 -13.16
N ASN A 227 -10.03 9.26 -12.44
CA ASN A 227 -11.17 8.42 -12.09
C ASN A 227 -11.70 8.88 -10.73
N VAL A 228 -12.82 9.60 -10.77
CA VAL A 228 -13.41 10.30 -9.62
C VAL A 228 -14.60 9.51 -9.11
N THR A 229 -14.60 9.22 -7.81
CA THR A 229 -15.75 8.64 -7.12
C THR A 229 -16.43 9.72 -6.27
N LYS A 230 -17.63 10.09 -6.68
CA LYS A 230 -18.52 10.92 -5.89
C LYS A 230 -18.83 10.20 -4.57
N LYS A 231 -18.89 10.94 -3.50
CA LYS A 231 -19.35 10.50 -2.19
C LYS A 231 -20.65 11.21 -1.83
N THR A 232 -20.63 12.07 -0.84
CA THR A 232 -21.85 12.74 -0.35
C THR A 232 -22.36 13.77 -1.33
N GLU A 233 -21.48 14.64 -1.83
CA GLU A 233 -21.87 15.81 -2.62
C GLU A 233 -21.52 15.64 -4.11
N ASN A 234 -22.20 16.43 -4.96
CA ASN A 234 -21.88 16.49 -6.38
C ASN A 234 -20.48 17.06 -6.61
N ILE A 235 -19.75 16.49 -7.55
CA ILE A 235 -18.47 17.05 -7.98
C ILE A 235 -18.74 18.39 -8.64
N LYS A 236 -18.01 19.40 -8.16
CA LYS A 236 -18.06 20.75 -8.71
C LYS A 236 -17.16 20.87 -9.92
N GLU A 237 -15.91 20.39 -9.78
CA GLU A 237 -14.93 20.47 -10.84
C GLU A 237 -13.77 19.50 -10.64
N VAL A 238 -13.14 19.14 -11.77
CA VAL A 238 -11.87 18.42 -11.84
C VAL A 238 -10.88 19.28 -12.59
N ARG A 239 -9.75 19.61 -11.96
CA ARG A 239 -8.69 20.45 -12.52
C ARG A 239 -7.48 19.61 -12.89
N PHE A 240 -6.90 19.89 -14.04
CA PHE A 240 -5.72 19.22 -14.57
C PHE A 240 -4.57 20.19 -14.64
N TYR A 241 -3.41 19.75 -14.17
CA TYR A 241 -2.20 20.56 -14.12
C TYR A 241 -1.02 19.83 -14.78
N VAL A 242 -0.20 20.58 -15.49
CA VAL A 242 1.12 20.15 -15.98
C VAL A 242 2.13 21.18 -15.46
N ASP A 243 3.17 20.73 -14.78
CA ASP A 243 4.15 21.59 -14.08
C ASP A 243 3.53 22.66 -13.18
N ASN A 244 2.49 22.28 -12.45
CA ASN A 244 1.68 23.17 -11.59
C ASN A 244 0.91 24.26 -12.35
N VAL A 245 0.94 24.28 -13.67
CA VAL A 245 0.12 25.16 -14.50
C VAL A 245 -1.23 24.49 -14.72
N LEU A 246 -2.32 25.19 -14.43
CA LEU A 246 -3.66 24.74 -14.75
C LEU A 246 -3.84 24.70 -16.27
N VAL A 247 -4.06 23.50 -16.83
CA VAL A 247 -4.19 23.28 -18.28
C VAL A 247 -5.63 22.98 -18.69
N ASN A 248 -6.47 22.49 -17.78
CA ASN A 248 -7.90 22.27 -18.02
C ASN A 248 -8.71 22.23 -16.74
N THR A 249 -9.98 22.55 -16.85
CA THR A 249 -10.99 22.37 -15.81
C THR A 249 -12.22 21.72 -16.42
N ASP A 250 -12.67 20.63 -15.84
CA ASP A 250 -13.90 19.93 -16.20
C ASP A 250 -14.97 20.17 -15.14
N THR A 251 -16.17 20.55 -15.56
CA THR A 251 -17.35 20.75 -14.71
C THR A 251 -18.55 19.91 -15.17
N ALA A 252 -18.35 19.05 -16.15
CA ALA A 252 -19.43 18.28 -16.78
C ALA A 252 -19.76 16.97 -16.08
N HIS A 253 -18.97 16.57 -15.05
CA HIS A 253 -19.08 15.28 -14.39
C HIS A 253 -19.53 15.37 -12.91
N PRO A 254 -20.73 15.92 -12.60
CA PRO A 254 -21.18 16.12 -11.20
C PRO A 254 -21.35 14.79 -10.45
N ASN A 255 -21.55 13.68 -11.14
CA ASN A 255 -21.66 12.35 -10.53
C ASN A 255 -20.34 11.58 -10.45
N GLY A 256 -19.22 12.21 -10.81
CA GLY A 256 -17.94 11.56 -10.93
C GLY A 256 -17.83 10.69 -12.18
N GLY A 257 -16.97 9.69 -12.13
CA GLY A 257 -16.63 8.82 -13.25
C GLY A 257 -15.24 9.12 -13.82
N LEU A 258 -14.97 8.64 -15.02
CA LEU A 258 -13.71 8.89 -15.71
C LEU A 258 -13.76 10.24 -16.42
N VAL A 259 -12.89 11.16 -16.01
CA VAL A 259 -12.67 12.47 -16.64
C VAL A 259 -11.29 12.45 -17.28
N SER A 260 -11.22 12.73 -18.57
CA SER A 260 -9.98 12.65 -19.34
C SER A 260 -9.65 13.98 -20.01
N TYR A 261 -8.38 14.37 -19.98
CA TYR A 261 -7.88 15.52 -20.71
C TYR A 261 -6.56 15.16 -21.40
N THR A 262 -6.43 15.52 -22.67
CA THR A 262 -5.19 15.36 -23.42
C THR A 262 -4.47 16.69 -23.52
N HIS A 263 -3.32 16.77 -22.84
CA HIS A 263 -2.39 17.90 -22.99
C HIS A 263 -1.48 17.67 -24.16
N THR A 264 -1.44 18.64 -25.08
CA THR A 264 -0.51 18.65 -26.21
C THR A 264 0.57 19.70 -25.95
N PHE A 265 1.82 19.29 -25.97
CA PHE A 265 2.94 20.21 -25.83
C PHE A 265 3.10 21.05 -27.11
N ALA A 266 3.51 22.32 -26.97
CA ALA A 266 3.75 23.22 -28.11
C ALA A 266 4.80 22.67 -29.09
N SER A 267 5.76 21.92 -28.55
CA SER A 267 6.68 21.05 -29.29
C SER A 267 6.89 19.78 -28.49
N PRO A 268 7.20 18.63 -29.13
CA PRO A 268 7.47 17.40 -28.39
C PRO A 268 8.51 17.63 -27.31
N THR A 269 8.17 17.29 -26.06
CA THR A 269 9.04 17.52 -24.91
C THR A 269 9.93 16.32 -24.62
N ASN A 270 11.16 16.57 -24.18
CA ASN A 270 12.08 15.62 -23.56
C ASN A 270 12.53 16.10 -22.17
N THR A 271 11.71 16.93 -21.55
CA THR A 271 11.98 17.51 -20.23
C THR A 271 11.06 16.86 -19.19
N THR A 272 11.59 16.56 -18.01
CA THR A 272 10.82 16.05 -16.86
C THR A 272 9.74 17.05 -16.49
N PHE A 273 8.53 16.56 -16.26
CA PHE A 273 7.39 17.37 -15.83
C PHE A 273 6.52 16.62 -14.82
N ASN A 274 5.73 17.38 -14.06
CA ASN A 274 4.76 16.86 -13.12
C ASN A 274 3.36 16.90 -13.71
N VAL A 275 2.59 15.86 -13.48
CA VAL A 275 1.14 15.82 -13.75
C VAL A 275 0.41 15.78 -12.43
N LYS A 276 -0.54 16.68 -12.24
CA LYS A 276 -1.39 16.74 -11.05
C LYS A 276 -2.84 16.89 -11.46
N ILE A 277 -3.72 16.25 -10.71
CA ILE A 277 -5.16 16.43 -10.78
C ILE A 277 -5.67 16.86 -9.42
N GLU A 278 -6.70 17.70 -9.41
CA GLU A 278 -7.45 18.09 -8.22
C GLU A 278 -8.94 17.92 -8.48
N CYS A 279 -9.65 17.42 -7.50
CA CYS A 279 -11.11 17.33 -7.53
C CYS A 279 -11.68 18.07 -6.33
N GLU A 280 -12.76 18.78 -6.56
CA GLU A 280 -13.50 19.56 -5.57
C GLU A 280 -14.99 19.31 -5.78
N ASP A 281 -15.74 19.07 -4.70
CA ASP A 281 -17.19 19.01 -4.75
C ASP A 281 -17.81 20.37 -4.42
N ILE A 282 -19.12 20.45 -4.33
CA ILE A 282 -19.83 21.72 -4.06
C ILE A 282 -19.55 22.30 -2.66
N LYS A 283 -18.93 21.55 -1.73
CA LYS A 283 -18.44 22.09 -0.45
C LYS A 283 -17.17 22.95 -0.62
N GLY A 284 -16.61 22.98 -1.83
CA GLY A 284 -15.50 23.85 -2.19
C GLY A 284 -14.16 23.40 -1.62
N ALA A 285 -13.30 24.34 -1.26
CA ALA A 285 -11.91 24.06 -0.89
C ALA A 285 -11.73 23.03 0.24
N THR A 286 -12.70 22.88 1.13
CA THR A 286 -12.66 21.90 2.23
C THR A 286 -12.78 20.45 1.75
N SER A 287 -13.35 20.23 0.55
CA SER A 287 -13.56 18.95 -0.07
C SER A 287 -12.39 18.50 -0.95
N LYS A 288 -11.46 19.41 -1.25
CA LYS A 288 -10.39 19.19 -2.21
C LYS A 288 -9.60 17.93 -1.93
N VAL A 289 -9.42 17.12 -2.97
CA VAL A 289 -8.51 15.98 -3.04
C VAL A 289 -7.60 16.14 -4.24
N SER A 290 -6.37 15.62 -4.14
CA SER A 290 -5.39 15.73 -5.22
C SER A 290 -4.59 14.44 -5.37
N ALA A 291 -4.12 14.19 -6.59
CA ALA A 291 -3.16 13.14 -6.91
C ALA A 291 -2.16 13.68 -7.93
N ASN A 292 -0.91 13.22 -7.86
CA ASN A 292 0.12 13.63 -8.80
C ASN A 292 1.06 12.48 -9.16
N THR A 293 1.76 12.65 -10.26
CA THR A 293 2.85 11.78 -10.70
C THR A 293 3.86 12.59 -11.51
N ASN A 294 5.11 12.14 -11.52
CA ASN A 294 6.13 12.74 -12.36
C ASN A 294 6.35 11.86 -13.60
N VAL A 295 6.58 12.51 -14.72
CA VAL A 295 7.08 11.91 -15.96
C VAL A 295 8.52 12.38 -16.13
N TYR A 296 9.43 11.45 -16.04
CA TYR A 296 10.85 11.72 -16.04
C TYR A 296 11.45 11.54 -17.43
N PHE A 297 12.28 12.48 -17.84
CA PHE A 297 13.18 12.36 -18.96
C PHE A 297 14.61 12.41 -18.42
N VAL A 298 15.30 11.29 -18.46
CA VAL A 298 16.64 11.12 -17.89
C VAL A 298 17.57 10.47 -18.91
N GLY A 299 18.86 10.74 -18.82
CA GLY A 299 19.84 10.05 -19.64
C GLY A 299 19.94 8.56 -19.25
N LYS A 300 20.38 7.72 -20.21
CA LYS A 300 20.68 6.31 -19.94
C LYS A 300 21.80 6.19 -18.92
N SER A 301 21.71 5.23 -18.02
CA SER A 301 22.87 4.76 -17.28
C SER A 301 23.59 3.70 -18.11
N TYR A 302 24.91 3.70 -18.11
CA TYR A 302 25.76 2.78 -18.85
C TYR A 302 26.58 1.94 -17.86
N TYR A 303 26.70 0.64 -18.08
CA TYR A 303 27.54 -0.21 -17.25
C TYR A 303 28.05 -1.43 -18.02
N GLY A 304 29.21 -1.89 -17.62
CA GLY A 304 29.84 -3.01 -18.29
C GLY A 304 31.25 -3.25 -17.76
N VAL A 305 31.93 -4.17 -18.42
CA VAL A 305 33.36 -4.40 -18.23
C VAL A 305 34.08 -3.89 -19.46
N VAL A 306 35.16 -3.16 -19.24
CA VAL A 306 36.14 -2.79 -20.25
C VAL A 306 37.34 -3.69 -20.09
N GLU A 307 37.57 -4.56 -21.06
CA GLU A 307 38.74 -5.44 -21.04
C GLU A 307 40.03 -4.60 -21.11
N ASP A 308 41.03 -4.99 -20.37
CA ASP A 308 42.35 -4.32 -20.37
C ASP A 308 43.19 -4.91 -21.52
N ASP A 309 43.44 -4.12 -22.52
CA ASP A 309 44.24 -4.48 -23.71
C ASP A 309 45.70 -4.00 -23.61
N GLY A 310 46.10 -3.54 -22.43
CA GLY A 310 47.43 -3.00 -22.15
C GLY A 310 47.62 -1.56 -22.63
N THR A 311 46.60 -0.91 -23.17
CA THR A 311 46.63 0.52 -23.48
C THR A 311 46.27 1.38 -22.24
N PRO A 312 46.74 2.62 -22.16
CA PRO A 312 46.36 3.50 -21.05
C PRO A 312 44.85 3.66 -20.98
N PHE A 313 44.26 3.25 -19.85
CA PHE A 313 42.82 3.35 -19.62
C PHE A 313 42.39 4.82 -19.43
N ALA A 314 41.41 5.27 -20.22
CA ALA A 314 40.84 6.59 -20.12
C ALA A 314 39.32 6.55 -20.34
N ILE A 315 38.57 7.24 -19.46
CA ILE A 315 37.13 7.42 -19.63
C ILE A 315 36.86 8.45 -20.70
N THR A 316 36.22 7.98 -21.78
CA THR A 316 35.76 8.83 -22.88
C THR A 316 34.28 8.60 -23.17
N GLU A 317 33.63 9.54 -23.83
CA GLU A 317 32.24 9.38 -24.27
C GLU A 317 32.05 8.11 -25.09
N SER A 318 32.96 7.85 -26.04
CA SER A 318 32.90 6.65 -26.90
C SER A 318 33.01 5.36 -26.09
N LEU A 319 33.89 5.31 -25.09
CA LEU A 319 34.03 4.16 -24.22
C LEU A 319 32.76 3.91 -23.43
N ILE A 320 32.16 4.95 -22.82
CA ILE A 320 30.94 4.80 -22.02
C ILE A 320 29.76 4.37 -22.90
N LYS A 321 29.59 4.97 -24.08
CA LYS A 321 28.54 4.59 -25.05
C LYS A 321 28.74 3.16 -25.60
N GLY A 322 29.96 2.67 -25.60
CA GLY A 322 30.30 1.29 -25.99
C GLY A 322 30.11 0.23 -24.92
N LEU A 323 29.75 0.59 -23.68
CA LEU A 323 29.50 -0.39 -22.61
C LEU A 323 28.34 -1.32 -22.96
N SER A 324 28.47 -2.59 -22.56
CA SER A 324 27.58 -3.67 -22.99
C SER A 324 26.15 -3.59 -22.46
N LYS A 325 25.90 -2.77 -21.44
CA LYS A 325 24.60 -2.65 -20.76
C LYS A 325 24.19 -1.19 -20.62
N THR A 326 22.90 -0.93 -20.87
CA THR A 326 22.29 0.38 -20.65
C THR A 326 20.93 0.24 -19.97
N GLU A 327 20.54 1.25 -19.20
CA GLU A 327 19.26 1.29 -18.53
C GLU A 327 18.78 2.73 -18.33
N VAL A 328 17.50 3.01 -18.65
CA VAL A 328 16.87 4.30 -18.36
C VAL A 328 16.16 4.19 -17.01
N LYS A 329 16.67 4.90 -16.00
CA LYS A 329 16.16 4.84 -14.63
C LYS A 329 16.37 6.15 -13.87
N ILE A 330 15.57 6.34 -12.82
CA ILE A 330 15.62 7.54 -11.97
C ILE A 330 16.47 7.37 -10.70
N LYS A 331 17.02 6.16 -10.48
CA LYS A 331 17.83 5.85 -9.30
C LYS A 331 19.26 5.57 -9.71
N LYS A 332 20.23 6.12 -8.96
CA LYS A 332 21.66 5.82 -9.15
C LYS A 332 22.03 4.37 -8.77
N ALA A 333 21.27 3.75 -7.86
CA ALA A 333 21.54 2.39 -7.41
C ALA A 333 21.48 1.37 -8.57
N LEU A 334 22.46 0.46 -8.64
CA LEU A 334 22.57 -0.58 -9.64
C LEU A 334 22.99 -1.89 -8.97
N THR A 335 22.38 -3.00 -9.38
CA THR A 335 22.90 -4.34 -9.13
C THR A 335 23.33 -4.93 -10.47
N TYR A 336 24.63 -5.00 -10.70
CA TYR A 336 25.23 -5.59 -11.90
C TYR A 336 25.57 -7.05 -11.62
N LYS A 337 24.84 -7.98 -12.23
CA LYS A 337 24.93 -9.43 -11.99
C LYS A 337 25.71 -10.14 -13.08
N ASN A 338 26.25 -11.30 -12.70
CA ASN A 338 26.94 -12.24 -13.61
C ASN A 338 28.05 -11.55 -14.41
N ILE A 339 28.90 -10.83 -13.70
CA ILE A 339 30.05 -10.15 -14.30
C ILE A 339 31.12 -11.21 -14.57
N ASN A 340 31.51 -11.33 -15.84
CA ASN A 340 32.58 -12.21 -16.28
C ASN A 340 33.56 -11.42 -17.13
N ALA A 341 34.84 -11.56 -16.83
CA ALA A 341 35.93 -10.99 -17.62
C ALA A 341 37.22 -11.74 -17.31
N THR A 342 38.05 -11.95 -18.30
CA THR A 342 39.38 -12.52 -18.08
C THR A 342 40.27 -11.53 -17.34
N PHE A 343 40.30 -10.28 -17.81
CA PHE A 343 41.02 -9.19 -17.16
C PHE A 343 40.46 -7.85 -17.62
N GLY A 344 39.75 -7.13 -16.73
CA GLY A 344 39.08 -5.90 -17.12
C GLY A 344 38.69 -5.01 -15.96
N ARG A 345 38.11 -3.85 -16.24
CA ARG A 345 37.61 -2.88 -15.26
C ARG A 345 36.10 -2.78 -15.36
N ILE A 346 35.42 -2.92 -14.21
CA ILE A 346 33.99 -2.64 -14.13
C ILE A 346 33.80 -1.12 -14.17
N VAL A 347 32.92 -0.66 -15.07
CA VAL A 347 32.58 0.75 -15.26
C VAL A 347 31.07 0.92 -15.09
N TYR A 348 30.69 1.95 -14.34
CA TYR A 348 29.31 2.38 -14.18
C TYR A 348 29.21 3.90 -14.29
N ALA A 349 28.43 4.38 -15.28
CA ALA A 349 28.15 5.79 -15.50
C ALA A 349 26.65 6.06 -15.45
N TYR A 350 26.24 7.08 -14.71
CA TYR A 350 24.86 7.50 -14.60
C TYR A 350 24.73 9.02 -14.62
N PRO A 351 23.60 9.57 -15.12
CA PRO A 351 23.38 11.00 -15.14
C PRO A 351 23.47 11.62 -13.73
N LYS A 352 24.19 12.71 -13.59
CA LYS A 352 24.38 13.40 -12.32
C LYS A 352 23.09 14.04 -11.80
N ASP A 353 22.17 14.40 -12.70
CA ASP A 353 20.89 15.06 -12.45
C ASP A 353 19.71 14.10 -12.18
N LEU A 354 19.99 12.82 -11.90
CA LEU A 354 18.93 11.89 -11.51
C LEU A 354 18.17 12.39 -10.28
N PRO A 355 16.85 12.13 -10.17
CA PRO A 355 16.03 12.52 -9.00
C PRO A 355 16.60 12.02 -7.66
N SER A 356 17.20 10.82 -7.64
CA SER A 356 17.93 10.30 -6.49
C SER A 356 19.43 10.58 -6.55
N GLY A 357 19.86 11.66 -7.21
CA GLY A 357 21.22 11.97 -7.60
C GLY A 357 22.27 12.02 -6.49
N GLY A 358 23.43 12.60 -6.83
CA GLY A 358 24.62 12.68 -5.99
C GLY A 358 25.54 11.47 -6.15
N ALA A 359 26.69 11.52 -5.48
CA ALA A 359 27.69 10.47 -5.53
C ALA A 359 27.19 9.15 -4.93
N LEU A 360 27.74 8.02 -5.37
CA LEU A 360 27.56 6.74 -4.70
C LEU A 360 28.17 6.81 -3.29
N THR A 361 27.56 6.12 -2.37
CA THR A 361 28.00 6.02 -0.99
C THR A 361 28.60 4.65 -0.67
N SER A 362 28.34 3.66 -1.52
CA SER A 362 28.93 2.32 -1.36
C SER A 362 28.97 1.57 -2.69
N ILE A 363 30.00 0.73 -2.85
CA ILE A 363 30.09 -0.31 -3.86
C ILE A 363 30.46 -1.59 -3.13
N LYS A 364 29.67 -2.66 -3.32
CA LYS A 364 29.86 -3.93 -2.62
C LYS A 364 29.85 -5.10 -3.58
N ASP A 365 30.71 -6.07 -3.32
CA ASP A 365 30.56 -7.42 -3.87
C ASP A 365 29.44 -8.11 -3.10
N GLN A 366 28.37 -8.51 -3.79
CA GLN A 366 27.23 -9.16 -3.17
C GLN A 366 27.57 -10.58 -2.66
N GLY A 367 28.51 -11.28 -3.29
CA GLY A 367 28.90 -12.62 -2.92
C GLY A 367 29.60 -12.67 -1.58
N THR A 368 30.52 -11.75 -1.32
CA THR A 368 31.28 -11.65 -0.07
C THR A 368 30.65 -10.70 0.94
N GLY A 369 29.80 -9.77 0.50
CA GLY A 369 29.25 -8.67 1.30
C GLY A 369 30.26 -7.55 1.59
N TRP A 370 31.47 -7.63 1.08
CA TRP A 370 32.54 -6.68 1.38
C TRP A 370 32.38 -5.40 0.57
N SER A 371 32.74 -4.28 1.21
CA SER A 371 32.91 -3.01 0.51
C SER A 371 34.15 -3.05 -0.38
N VAL A 372 33.96 -2.71 -1.64
CA VAL A 372 35.04 -2.55 -2.61
C VAL A 372 35.10 -1.10 -3.12
N PHE A 373 34.49 -0.17 -2.37
CA PHE A 373 34.39 1.24 -2.76
C PHE A 373 35.76 1.88 -3.03
N ASP A 374 36.76 1.57 -2.19
CA ASP A 374 38.11 2.10 -2.31
C ASP A 374 38.88 1.57 -3.54
N SER A 375 38.40 0.52 -4.17
CA SER A 375 38.94 0.01 -5.44
C SER A 375 38.42 0.77 -6.67
N TYR A 376 37.52 1.74 -6.46
CA TYR A 376 36.94 2.55 -7.51
C TYR A 376 37.36 4.00 -7.36
N THR A 377 37.47 4.68 -8.49
CA THR A 377 37.56 6.13 -8.57
C THR A 377 36.39 6.66 -9.39
N SER A 378 36.15 7.97 -9.35
CA SER A 378 35.07 8.59 -10.12
C SER A 378 35.53 9.84 -10.83
N GLN A 379 34.91 10.11 -11.97
CA GLN A 379 35.07 11.39 -12.69
C GLN A 379 33.76 11.82 -13.33
N GLU A 380 33.63 13.11 -13.58
CA GLU A 380 32.52 13.64 -14.38
C GLU A 380 32.88 13.60 -15.86
N ILE A 381 31.89 13.24 -16.69
CA ILE A 381 32.02 13.26 -18.14
C ILE A 381 30.72 13.76 -18.77
N THR A 382 30.79 14.45 -19.87
CA THR A 382 29.62 14.87 -20.66
C THR A 382 29.37 13.88 -21.77
N ILE A 383 28.13 13.37 -21.87
CA ILE A 383 27.67 12.44 -22.92
C ILE A 383 26.36 13.01 -23.47
N ASP A 384 26.27 13.23 -24.78
CA ASP A 384 25.09 13.82 -25.44
C ASP A 384 24.58 15.10 -24.75
N GLY A 385 25.49 15.94 -24.23
CA GLY A 385 25.15 17.18 -23.50
C GLY A 385 24.68 16.97 -22.03
N ILE A 386 24.65 15.74 -21.52
CA ILE A 386 24.27 15.41 -20.13
C ILE A 386 25.57 15.14 -19.35
N THR A 387 25.66 15.70 -18.14
CA THR A 387 26.78 15.40 -17.22
C THR A 387 26.52 14.09 -16.49
N TYR A 388 27.50 13.21 -16.54
CA TYR A 388 27.51 11.89 -15.87
C TYR A 388 28.51 11.84 -14.74
N LEU A 389 28.18 11.08 -13.70
CA LEU A 389 29.15 10.55 -12.74
C LEU A 389 29.53 9.15 -13.20
N CYS A 390 30.81 8.97 -13.49
CA CYS A 390 31.37 7.70 -13.93
C CYS A 390 32.26 7.12 -12.85
N TYR A 391 31.90 5.96 -12.32
CA TYR A 391 32.68 5.16 -11.40
C TYR A 391 33.36 4.01 -12.14
N TYR A 392 34.64 3.80 -11.93
CA TYR A 392 35.38 2.74 -12.57
C TYR A 392 36.48 2.20 -11.65
N MET A 393 36.81 0.94 -11.82
CA MET A 393 37.88 0.31 -11.06
C MET A 393 39.25 0.94 -11.40
N ILE A 394 40.04 1.18 -10.36
CA ILE A 394 41.39 1.74 -10.47
C ILE A 394 42.28 0.72 -11.20
N ASP A 395 42.22 -0.53 -10.81
CA ASP A 395 42.98 -1.63 -11.39
C ASP A 395 42.08 -2.61 -12.11
N ALA A 396 42.59 -3.25 -13.15
CA ALA A 396 41.89 -4.34 -13.83
C ALA A 396 41.96 -5.63 -13.01
N GLY A 397 40.92 -6.44 -13.13
CA GLY A 397 40.83 -7.72 -12.44
C GLY A 397 40.08 -8.77 -13.26
N GLY A 398 40.20 -10.04 -12.86
CA GLY A 398 39.39 -11.14 -13.40
C GLY A 398 38.08 -11.28 -12.61
N PHE A 399 37.00 -11.62 -13.32
CA PHE A 399 35.67 -11.82 -12.74
C PHE A 399 35.04 -13.12 -13.25
N ASP A 400 34.42 -13.90 -12.36
CA ASP A 400 33.70 -15.12 -12.67
C ASP A 400 32.37 -15.12 -11.89
N GLY A 401 31.28 -14.78 -12.58
CA GLY A 401 29.94 -14.73 -12.02
C GLY A 401 29.70 -13.70 -10.91
N VAL A 402 30.58 -12.69 -10.80
CA VAL A 402 30.53 -11.71 -9.72
C VAL A 402 29.26 -10.83 -9.83
N THR A 403 28.72 -10.41 -8.70
CA THR A 403 27.62 -9.44 -8.63
C THR A 403 28.03 -8.22 -7.81
N MET A 404 27.99 -7.04 -8.43
CA MET A 404 28.31 -5.77 -7.78
C MET A 404 27.05 -4.96 -7.48
N VAL A 405 27.00 -4.37 -6.29
CA VAL A 405 25.91 -3.48 -5.85
C VAL A 405 26.48 -2.08 -5.65
N PHE A 406 25.97 -1.14 -6.43
CA PHE A 406 26.27 0.28 -6.37
C PHE A 406 25.10 1.02 -5.67
N ALA A 407 25.36 1.86 -4.66
CA ALA A 407 24.32 2.55 -3.89
C ALA A 407 24.71 3.99 -3.48
#